data_9f9faecf6b833eb9fdb9c4271d680e11
#
_entry.id   9f9faecf6b833eb9fdb9c4271d680e11
#
_cell.length_a   1.000
_cell.length_b   1.000
_cell.length_c   1.000
_cell.angle_alpha   90.00
_cell.angle_beta   90.00
_cell.angle_gamma   90.00
#
_symmetry.space_group_name_H-M   'P 1'
#
loop_
_entity.id
_entity.type
_entity.pdbx_description
1 polymer ?
#
loop_
_entity_poly.entity_id
_entity_poly.type
_entity_poly.pdbx_seq_one_letter_code
_entity_poly.pdbx_strand_id
1 'polypeptide(L)'
;GDNEHSDIQRPLDLGYLHPVHTMRAADQFMLFNEEASAWMAPQQWQEGLLLGLMANRIFVPGLAKEPIALNCAQRSINIASLHDFGYLVIGPALTVFMAWLLQRADADGIQKLLYASREGHLLIQAHETIAQHRARLGQNTVHGSYFLCSRVAAGLAAASKPENAENLLLQAHFSGSFSDLLRQRYGIEELEPFAQRLGAAALNKPGKLPEDTNRFLDLLKQCFDLLQPLASQASQRYRTYAQKITDQQRCALVDIGYGASIQKSLAQCVDGIAGGYYFVTTDKALVVEKAGQFAQGCFGHGINPFHSDIPLYQYALLFEAVLTAPHGQLLGFDTQ
;
A
#
# COMPACT_ATOMS: atom_id res chain seq x y z
N GLY A 1 -35.79 -7.33 -23.38
CA GLY A 1 -34.99 -8.35 -23.98
C GLY A 1 -33.82 -7.78 -24.76
N ASP A 2 -32.93 -8.64 -25.16
CA ASP A 2 -31.73 -8.31 -25.91
C ASP A 2 -31.73 -8.83 -27.36
N ASN A 3 -32.82 -9.49 -27.71
CA ASN A 3 -33.03 -10.00 -29.08
C ASN A 3 -34.00 -9.09 -29.85
N GLU A 4 -33.48 -8.41 -30.89
CA GLU A 4 -34.25 -7.44 -31.67
C GLU A 4 -35.50 -8.06 -32.32
N HIS A 5 -35.39 -9.27 -32.81
CA HIS A 5 -36.51 -9.92 -33.47
C HIS A 5 -37.60 -10.39 -32.50
N SER A 6 -37.21 -11.11 -31.44
CA SER A 6 -38.19 -11.68 -30.48
C SER A 6 -38.70 -10.67 -29.47
N ASP A 7 -37.89 -9.71 -29.11
CA ASP A 7 -38.17 -8.85 -27.95
C ASP A 7 -38.63 -7.43 -28.36
N ILE A 8 -38.37 -7.03 -29.61
CA ILE A 8 -38.81 -5.74 -30.17
C ILE A 8 -39.79 -5.93 -31.34
N GLN A 9 -39.30 -6.55 -32.41
CA GLN A 9 -40.11 -6.63 -33.63
C GLN A 9 -41.38 -7.44 -33.45
N ARG A 10 -41.30 -8.64 -32.88
CA ARG A 10 -42.47 -9.50 -32.65
C ARG A 10 -43.52 -8.90 -31.72
N PRO A 11 -43.17 -8.24 -30.59
CA PRO A 11 -44.14 -7.48 -29.79
C PRO A 11 -44.80 -6.35 -30.57
N LEU A 12 -44.07 -5.61 -31.44
CA LEU A 12 -44.62 -4.56 -32.29
C LEU A 12 -45.63 -5.15 -33.28
N ASP A 13 -45.29 -6.27 -33.93
CA ASP A 13 -46.16 -6.96 -34.88
C ASP A 13 -47.44 -7.49 -34.20
N LEU A 14 -47.36 -7.81 -32.89
CA LEU A 14 -48.51 -8.23 -32.09
C LEU A 14 -49.31 -7.05 -31.50
N GLY A 15 -48.94 -5.80 -31.80
CA GLY A 15 -49.67 -4.59 -31.37
C GLY A 15 -49.26 -4.07 -29.97
N TYR A 16 -48.15 -4.52 -29.40
CA TYR A 16 -47.59 -3.90 -28.20
C TYR A 16 -46.93 -2.58 -28.55
N LEU A 17 -47.42 -1.49 -27.96
CA LEU A 17 -47.05 -0.12 -28.37
C LEU A 17 -45.68 0.35 -27.85
N HIS A 18 -45.09 -0.29 -26.84
CA HIS A 18 -43.87 0.17 -26.19
C HIS A 18 -42.94 -0.99 -25.81
N PRO A 19 -42.32 -1.71 -26.75
CA PRO A 19 -41.29 -2.66 -26.43
C PRO A 19 -40.06 -1.90 -25.89
N VAL A 20 -39.50 -2.35 -24.79
CA VAL A 20 -38.31 -1.76 -24.21
C VAL A 20 -37.12 -2.67 -24.47
N HIS A 21 -36.16 -2.16 -25.22
CA HIS A 21 -34.88 -2.83 -25.38
C HIS A 21 -34.04 -2.64 -24.14
N THR A 22 -33.75 -3.73 -23.45
CA THR A 22 -32.86 -3.70 -22.29
C THR A 22 -31.47 -4.21 -22.68
N MET A 23 -30.48 -3.34 -22.60
CA MET A 23 -29.09 -3.74 -22.80
C MET A 23 -28.56 -4.35 -21.51
N ARG A 24 -27.71 -5.38 -21.62
CA ARG A 24 -26.97 -5.89 -20.46
C ARG A 24 -26.05 -4.80 -19.91
N ALA A 25 -25.86 -4.78 -18.60
CA ALA A 25 -24.99 -3.80 -17.95
C ALA A 25 -23.56 -3.80 -18.53
N ALA A 26 -23.05 -4.98 -18.89
CA ALA A 26 -21.75 -5.13 -19.54
C ALA A 26 -21.69 -4.44 -20.92
N ASP A 27 -22.74 -4.59 -21.74
CA ASP A 27 -22.81 -3.96 -23.06
C ASP A 27 -22.90 -2.44 -22.95
N GLN A 28 -23.63 -1.92 -21.95
CA GLN A 28 -23.67 -0.49 -21.66
C GLN A 28 -22.30 0.06 -21.26
N PHE A 29 -21.55 -0.69 -20.47
CA PHE A 29 -20.19 -0.31 -20.10
C PHE A 29 -19.25 -0.24 -21.31
N MET A 30 -19.37 -1.19 -22.24
CA MET A 30 -18.59 -1.19 -23.49
C MET A 30 -18.92 0.01 -24.39
N LEU A 31 -20.20 0.38 -24.52
CA LEU A 31 -20.61 1.56 -25.27
C LEU A 31 -20.09 2.86 -24.65
N PHE A 32 -19.96 2.89 -23.31
CA PHE A 32 -19.42 4.03 -22.59
C PHE A 32 -17.91 4.20 -22.79
N ASN A 33 -17.17 3.10 -22.94
CA ASN A 33 -15.72 3.10 -23.12
C ASN A 33 -15.30 2.05 -24.15
N GLU A 34 -15.00 2.48 -25.39
CA GLU A 34 -14.57 1.58 -26.47
C GLU A 34 -13.28 0.82 -26.14
N GLU A 35 -12.35 1.42 -25.36
CA GLU A 35 -11.13 0.76 -24.91
C GLU A 35 -11.45 -0.36 -23.91
N ALA A 36 -12.55 -0.29 -23.18
CA ALA A 36 -13.00 -1.35 -22.29
C ALA A 36 -13.34 -2.64 -23.03
N SER A 37 -13.60 -2.60 -24.33
CA SER A 37 -13.83 -3.80 -25.15
C SER A 37 -12.62 -4.75 -25.14
N ALA A 38 -11.41 -4.22 -25.12
CA ALA A 38 -10.18 -5.01 -25.00
C ALA A 38 -10.00 -5.61 -23.60
N TRP A 39 -10.55 -4.95 -22.58
CA TRP A 39 -10.50 -5.40 -21.18
C TRP A 39 -11.61 -6.39 -20.84
N MET A 40 -12.73 -6.31 -21.57
CA MET A 40 -13.90 -7.17 -21.32
C MET A 40 -13.91 -8.45 -22.16
N ALA A 41 -12.87 -8.72 -22.94
CA ALA A 41 -12.57 -10.08 -23.36
C ALA A 41 -11.94 -10.80 -22.15
N PRO A 42 -12.75 -11.39 -21.23
CA PRO A 42 -12.22 -11.91 -19.99
C PRO A 42 -11.27 -13.06 -20.31
N GLN A 43 -10.01 -12.89 -20.01
CA GLN A 43 -9.03 -13.97 -20.10
C GLN A 43 -9.32 -15.02 -19.03
N GLN A 44 -9.95 -14.59 -17.94
CA GLN A 44 -10.37 -15.47 -16.84
C GLN A 44 -11.79 -15.10 -16.38
N TRP A 45 -12.57 -16.11 -15.96
CA TRP A 45 -13.96 -15.92 -15.52
C TRP A 45 -14.08 -15.02 -14.28
N GLN A 46 -13.06 -15.00 -13.41
CA GLN A 46 -13.02 -14.15 -12.23
C GLN A 46 -12.99 -12.66 -12.59
N GLU A 47 -12.24 -12.29 -13.63
CA GLU A 47 -12.20 -10.92 -14.16
C GLU A 47 -13.55 -10.51 -14.71
N GLY A 48 -14.19 -11.40 -15.48
CA GLY A 48 -15.53 -11.18 -16.01
C GLY A 48 -16.58 -11.01 -14.91
N LEU A 49 -16.49 -11.78 -13.83
CA LEU A 49 -17.38 -11.62 -12.67
C LEU A 49 -17.19 -10.26 -11.99
N LEU A 50 -15.95 -9.85 -11.73
CA LEU A 50 -15.65 -8.57 -11.09
C LEU A 50 -16.15 -7.39 -11.93
N LEU A 51 -15.84 -7.39 -13.22
CA LEU A 51 -16.32 -6.38 -14.17
C LEU A 51 -17.85 -6.36 -14.25
N GLY A 52 -18.51 -7.51 -14.28
CA GLY A 52 -19.97 -7.62 -14.25
C GLY A 52 -20.58 -7.03 -12.98
N LEU A 53 -20.00 -7.24 -11.82
CA LEU A 53 -20.45 -6.64 -10.57
C LEU A 53 -20.32 -5.11 -10.59
N MET A 54 -19.21 -4.59 -11.11
CA MET A 54 -19.00 -3.16 -11.29
C MET A 54 -20.01 -2.56 -12.27
N ALA A 55 -20.18 -3.17 -13.43
CA ALA A 55 -21.14 -2.74 -14.45
C ALA A 55 -22.58 -2.73 -13.91
N ASN A 56 -23.00 -3.78 -13.19
CA ASN A 56 -24.31 -3.81 -12.57
C ASN A 56 -24.49 -2.65 -11.56
N ARG A 57 -23.48 -2.36 -10.77
CA ARG A 57 -23.55 -1.24 -9.80
C ARG A 57 -23.72 0.10 -10.48
N ILE A 58 -23.10 0.30 -11.64
CA ILE A 58 -23.16 1.55 -12.41
C ILE A 58 -24.49 1.69 -13.15
N PHE A 59 -24.93 0.63 -13.83
CA PHE A 59 -25.98 0.72 -14.85
C PHE A 59 -27.35 0.19 -14.41
N VAL A 60 -27.41 -0.63 -13.32
CA VAL A 60 -28.71 -1.12 -12.85
C VAL A 60 -29.32 -0.15 -11.84
N PRO A 61 -30.49 0.46 -12.14
CA PRO A 61 -31.15 1.40 -11.24
C PRO A 61 -31.38 0.80 -9.84
N GLY A 62 -31.10 1.58 -8.80
CA GLY A 62 -31.31 1.19 -7.41
C GLY A 62 -30.23 0.30 -6.77
N LEU A 63 -29.24 -0.16 -7.50
CA LEU A 63 -28.09 -0.85 -6.93
C LEU A 63 -27.07 0.11 -6.33
N ALA A 64 -26.85 1.27 -6.95
CA ALA A 64 -26.00 2.31 -6.38
C ALA A 64 -26.65 2.96 -5.17
N LYS A 65 -25.84 3.38 -4.19
CA LYS A 65 -26.30 4.08 -2.99
C LYS A 65 -26.87 5.45 -3.32
N GLU A 66 -26.25 6.12 -4.29
CA GLU A 66 -26.71 7.38 -4.88
C GLU A 66 -26.63 7.28 -6.41
N PRO A 67 -27.41 8.06 -7.16
CA PRO A 67 -27.37 8.03 -8.62
C PRO A 67 -25.95 8.29 -9.15
N ILE A 68 -25.47 7.39 -10.01
CA ILE A 68 -24.18 7.53 -10.67
C ILE A 68 -24.40 8.31 -11.97
N ALA A 69 -23.76 9.48 -12.08
CA ALA A 69 -23.86 10.31 -13.28
C ALA A 69 -22.79 9.90 -14.30
N LEU A 70 -23.25 9.58 -15.51
CA LEU A 70 -22.39 9.24 -16.65
C LEU A 70 -22.23 10.45 -17.55
N ASN A 71 -20.99 10.80 -17.88
CA ASN A 71 -20.68 11.83 -18.86
C ASN A 71 -20.00 11.18 -20.06
N CYS A 72 -20.81 10.81 -21.07
CA CYS A 72 -20.32 10.12 -22.27
C CYS A 72 -19.35 10.99 -23.08
N ALA A 73 -19.55 12.33 -23.12
CA ALA A 73 -18.67 13.22 -23.86
C ALA A 73 -17.26 13.31 -23.24
N GLN A 74 -17.16 13.22 -21.92
CA GLN A 74 -15.89 13.24 -21.19
C GLN A 74 -15.38 11.84 -20.82
N ARG A 75 -16.13 10.79 -21.18
CA ARG A 75 -15.83 9.38 -20.78
C ARG A 75 -15.55 9.27 -19.28
N SER A 76 -16.36 9.95 -18.47
CA SER A 76 -16.18 10.01 -17.02
C SER A 76 -17.43 9.58 -16.26
N ILE A 77 -17.20 9.05 -15.07
CA ILE A 77 -18.23 8.59 -14.14
C ILE A 77 -18.12 9.44 -12.88
N ASN A 78 -19.22 10.08 -12.48
CA ASN A 78 -19.27 10.80 -11.21
C ASN A 78 -19.92 9.92 -10.15
N ILE A 79 -19.14 9.57 -9.14
CA ILE A 79 -19.54 8.74 -7.99
C ILE A 79 -19.63 9.67 -6.79
N ALA A 80 -20.83 10.03 -6.36
CA ALA A 80 -21.06 10.94 -5.23
C ALA A 80 -20.95 10.21 -3.87
N SER A 81 -21.33 8.92 -3.84
CA SER A 81 -21.33 8.11 -2.62
C SER A 81 -19.95 7.50 -2.34
N LEU A 82 -19.38 7.70 -1.14
CA LEU A 82 -18.17 7.01 -0.69
C LEU A 82 -18.35 5.49 -0.66
N HIS A 83 -19.57 5.01 -0.39
CA HIS A 83 -19.87 3.58 -0.44
C HIS A 83 -19.70 3.02 -1.87
N ASP A 84 -20.22 3.73 -2.87
CA ASP A 84 -20.12 3.29 -4.26
C ASP A 84 -18.68 3.45 -4.78
N PHE A 85 -17.96 4.47 -4.35
CA PHE A 85 -16.52 4.59 -4.59
C PHE A 85 -15.74 3.40 -4.01
N GLY A 86 -16.03 3.03 -2.76
CA GLY A 86 -15.45 1.84 -2.13
C GLY A 86 -15.76 0.57 -2.93
N TYR A 87 -17.00 0.41 -3.41
CA TYR A 87 -17.42 -0.77 -4.17
C TYR A 87 -16.79 -0.84 -5.58
N LEU A 88 -16.69 0.30 -6.27
CA LEU A 88 -16.27 0.37 -7.67
C LEU A 88 -14.76 0.52 -7.88
N VAL A 89 -14.05 1.06 -6.89
CA VAL A 89 -12.62 1.38 -7.02
C VAL A 89 -11.77 0.60 -6.02
N ILE A 90 -12.05 0.76 -4.73
CA ILE A 90 -11.22 0.18 -3.68
C ILE A 90 -11.43 -1.33 -3.56
N GLY A 91 -12.68 -1.79 -3.55
CA GLY A 91 -13.03 -3.21 -3.45
C GLY A 91 -12.42 -4.09 -4.52
N PRO A 92 -12.54 -3.74 -5.82
CA PRO A 92 -11.86 -4.45 -6.89
C PRO A 92 -10.33 -4.54 -6.71
N ALA A 93 -9.69 -3.43 -6.40
CA ALA A 93 -8.25 -3.41 -6.15
C ALA A 93 -7.85 -4.32 -4.98
N LEU A 94 -8.58 -4.24 -3.85
CA LEU A 94 -8.36 -5.11 -2.70
C LEU A 94 -8.62 -6.58 -3.02
N THR A 95 -9.65 -6.89 -3.79
CA THR A 95 -10.00 -8.27 -4.16
C THR A 95 -8.88 -8.92 -4.98
N VAL A 96 -8.38 -8.20 -6.00
CA VAL A 96 -7.28 -8.68 -6.83
C VAL A 96 -6.00 -8.82 -6.00
N PHE A 97 -5.68 -7.82 -5.20
CA PHE A 97 -4.50 -7.86 -4.35
C PHE A 97 -4.55 -9.02 -3.35
N MET A 98 -5.66 -9.24 -2.66
CA MET A 98 -5.79 -10.33 -1.69
C MET A 98 -5.73 -11.71 -2.34
N ALA A 99 -6.33 -11.90 -3.51
CA ALA A 99 -6.25 -13.15 -4.24
C ALA A 99 -4.80 -13.47 -4.62
N TRP A 100 -4.10 -12.50 -5.19
CA TRP A 100 -2.68 -12.60 -5.52
C TRP A 100 -1.80 -12.83 -4.28
N LEU A 101 -2.01 -12.04 -3.23
CA LEU A 101 -1.25 -12.10 -1.96
C LEU A 101 -1.30 -13.50 -1.33
N LEU A 102 -2.51 -14.06 -1.19
CA LEU A 102 -2.69 -15.35 -0.55
C LEU A 102 -2.07 -16.49 -1.38
N GLN A 103 -2.20 -16.42 -2.71
CA GLN A 103 -1.55 -17.39 -3.60
C GLN A 103 -0.04 -17.32 -3.53
N ARG A 104 0.54 -16.09 -3.50
CA ARG A 104 1.99 -15.91 -3.41
C ARG A 104 2.52 -16.32 -2.04
N ALA A 105 1.84 -15.95 -0.96
CA ALA A 105 2.25 -16.33 0.39
C ALA A 105 2.31 -17.86 0.57
N ASP A 106 1.35 -18.57 0.00
CA ASP A 106 1.33 -20.05 0.00
C ASP A 106 2.51 -20.61 -0.81
N ALA A 107 2.72 -20.14 -2.03
CA ALA A 107 3.82 -20.55 -2.90
C ALA A 107 5.23 -20.26 -2.30
N ASP A 108 5.38 -19.14 -1.59
CA ASP A 108 6.63 -18.72 -0.98
C ASP A 108 6.83 -19.32 0.44
N GLY A 109 5.90 -20.15 0.91
CA GLY A 109 5.94 -20.81 2.21
C GLY A 109 5.88 -19.84 3.39
N ILE A 110 5.16 -18.74 3.24
CA ILE A 110 4.95 -17.75 4.29
C ILE A 110 3.92 -18.27 5.29
N GLN A 111 4.26 -18.24 6.56
CA GLN A 111 3.41 -18.73 7.65
C GLN A 111 2.57 -17.63 8.28
N LYS A 112 3.04 -16.37 8.18
CA LYS A 112 2.34 -15.21 8.73
C LYS A 112 2.54 -13.94 7.87
N LEU A 113 1.46 -13.21 7.65
CA LEU A 113 1.45 -11.91 6.96
C LEU A 113 1.41 -10.78 8.01
N LEU A 114 2.34 -9.84 7.91
CA LEU A 114 2.48 -8.70 8.79
C LEU A 114 1.98 -7.44 8.06
N TYR A 115 0.75 -7.04 8.35
CA TYR A 115 0.12 -5.86 7.73
C TYR A 115 0.68 -4.59 8.34
N ALA A 116 1.51 -3.88 7.57
CA ALA A 116 2.22 -2.68 8.01
C ALA A 116 1.24 -1.55 8.38
N SER A 117 1.39 -0.97 9.57
CA SER A 117 0.60 0.20 9.94
C SER A 117 1.09 1.41 9.10
N ARG A 118 0.21 2.25 8.62
CA ARG A 118 -1.22 2.51 8.89
C ARG A 118 -2.12 1.89 7.82
N GLU A 119 -1.64 1.80 6.61
CA GLU A 119 -2.40 1.37 5.43
C GLU A 119 -2.80 -0.11 5.51
N GLY A 120 -2.04 -0.91 6.24
CA GLY A 120 -2.37 -2.31 6.54
C GLY A 120 -3.64 -2.51 7.38
N HIS A 121 -4.22 -1.44 7.97
CA HIS A 121 -5.42 -1.54 8.79
C HIS A 121 -6.64 -2.04 8.01
N LEU A 122 -6.90 -1.49 6.83
CA LEU A 122 -8.00 -1.97 5.99
C LEU A 122 -7.64 -3.26 5.27
N LEU A 123 -6.37 -3.46 4.96
CA LEU A 123 -5.88 -4.69 4.31
C LEU A 123 -6.10 -5.92 5.20
N ILE A 124 -5.82 -5.83 6.51
CA ILE A 124 -6.05 -6.96 7.41
C ILE A 124 -7.53 -7.28 7.57
N GLN A 125 -8.42 -6.29 7.57
CA GLN A 125 -9.88 -6.52 7.62
C GLN A 125 -10.37 -7.25 6.36
N ALA A 126 -9.85 -6.89 5.18
CA ALA A 126 -10.12 -7.62 3.95
C ALA A 126 -9.62 -9.06 4.01
N HIS A 127 -8.40 -9.28 4.53
CA HIS A 127 -7.85 -10.61 4.77
C HIS A 127 -8.75 -11.44 5.70
N GLU A 128 -9.11 -10.90 6.85
CA GLU A 128 -9.96 -11.59 7.84
C GLU A 128 -11.31 -12.00 7.25
N THR A 129 -11.91 -11.13 6.42
CA THR A 129 -13.17 -11.43 5.72
C THR A 129 -13.01 -12.66 4.80
N ILE A 130 -11.92 -12.71 4.04
CA ILE A 130 -11.61 -13.83 3.14
C ILE A 130 -11.27 -15.09 3.96
N ALA A 131 -10.49 -14.96 5.02
CA ALA A 131 -10.10 -16.06 5.88
C ALA A 131 -11.33 -16.73 6.55
N GLN A 132 -12.28 -15.94 7.05
CA GLN A 132 -13.53 -16.43 7.59
C GLN A 132 -14.36 -17.18 6.54
N HIS A 133 -14.42 -16.66 5.31
CA HIS A 133 -15.13 -17.33 4.22
C HIS A 133 -14.46 -18.66 3.86
N ARG A 134 -13.14 -18.69 3.71
CA ARG A 134 -12.37 -19.91 3.42
C ARG A 134 -12.52 -20.94 4.51
N ALA A 135 -12.50 -20.53 5.78
CA ALA A 135 -12.70 -21.43 6.92
C ALA A 135 -14.08 -22.12 6.88
N ARG A 136 -15.14 -21.41 6.48
CA ARG A 136 -16.48 -22.02 6.27
C ARG A 136 -16.50 -23.09 5.18
N LEU A 137 -15.56 -23.01 4.23
CA LEU A 137 -15.38 -23.98 3.16
C LEU A 137 -14.37 -25.09 3.54
N GLY A 138 -13.89 -25.13 4.79
CA GLY A 138 -12.89 -26.08 5.25
C GLY A 138 -11.48 -25.84 4.68
N GLN A 139 -11.20 -24.63 4.20
CA GLN A 139 -9.91 -24.26 3.62
C GLN A 139 -9.08 -23.47 4.62
N ASN A 140 -7.79 -23.78 4.72
CA ASN A 140 -6.85 -23.00 5.50
C ASN A 140 -6.44 -21.70 4.78
N THR A 141 -6.04 -20.71 5.58
CA THR A 141 -5.49 -19.45 5.09
C THR A 141 -4.30 -19.08 5.97
N VAL A 142 -3.26 -18.52 5.37
CA VAL A 142 -2.12 -17.95 6.12
C VAL A 142 -2.61 -16.93 7.14
N HIS A 143 -2.02 -16.91 8.33
CA HIS A 143 -2.42 -15.97 9.38
C HIS A 143 -1.97 -14.54 9.08
N GLY A 144 -2.84 -13.57 9.36
CA GLY A 144 -2.54 -12.14 9.30
C GLY A 144 -2.41 -11.51 10.69
N SER A 145 -1.50 -10.57 10.84
CA SER A 145 -1.39 -9.74 12.05
C SER A 145 -1.15 -8.29 11.67
N TYR A 146 -1.83 -7.36 12.33
CA TYR A 146 -1.53 -5.94 12.20
C TYR A 146 -0.18 -5.66 12.87
N PHE A 147 0.74 -5.04 12.13
CA PHE A 147 2.11 -4.86 12.55
C PHE A 147 2.44 -3.38 12.68
N LEU A 148 2.66 -2.92 13.91
CA LEU A 148 3.00 -1.53 14.18
C LEU A 148 4.41 -1.22 13.66
N CYS A 149 4.47 -0.36 12.66
CA CYS A 149 5.71 0.09 12.06
C CYS A 149 5.57 1.49 11.48
N SER A 150 6.69 2.16 11.32
CA SER A 150 6.80 3.40 10.57
C SER A 150 8.22 3.57 10.04
N ARG A 151 8.40 4.47 9.07
CA ARG A 151 9.73 4.82 8.57
C ARG A 151 10.64 5.36 9.68
N VAL A 152 10.08 6.18 10.57
CA VAL A 152 10.82 6.80 11.68
C VAL A 152 11.22 5.77 12.72
N ALA A 153 10.25 4.99 13.25
CA ALA A 153 10.53 4.00 14.29
C ALA A 153 11.45 2.88 13.82
N ALA A 154 11.21 2.33 12.61
CA ALA A 154 12.06 1.31 12.02
C ALA A 154 13.45 1.88 11.64
N GLY A 155 13.49 3.13 11.17
CA GLY A 155 14.72 3.82 10.84
C GLY A 155 15.63 4.01 12.05
N LEU A 156 15.10 4.54 13.15
CA LEU A 156 15.86 4.68 14.39
C LEU A 156 16.36 3.31 14.89
N ALA A 157 15.50 2.30 14.92
CA ALA A 157 15.88 0.95 15.34
C ALA A 157 17.00 0.33 14.48
N ALA A 158 17.05 0.64 13.19
CA ALA A 158 18.10 0.20 12.28
C ALA A 158 19.43 0.95 12.46
N ALA A 159 19.40 2.19 12.97
CA ALA A 159 20.51 3.13 12.99
C ALA A 159 21.55 2.88 14.11
N SER A 160 21.55 1.71 14.75
CA SER A 160 22.48 1.36 15.83
C SER A 160 23.93 1.18 15.36
N LYS A 161 24.15 1.02 14.04
CA LYS A 161 25.47 0.96 13.39
C LYS A 161 25.70 2.22 12.56
N PRO A 162 26.94 2.74 12.47
CA PRO A 162 27.25 3.96 11.70
C PRO A 162 26.76 3.89 10.26
N GLU A 163 27.02 2.78 9.57
CA GLU A 163 26.67 2.61 8.16
C GLU A 163 25.14 2.68 7.93
N ASN A 164 24.37 2.12 8.87
CA ASN A 164 22.90 2.16 8.79
C ASN A 164 22.36 3.56 9.08
N ALA A 165 22.96 4.28 10.02
CA ALA A 165 22.62 5.67 10.32
C ALA A 165 22.93 6.57 9.09
N GLU A 166 24.11 6.43 8.49
CA GLU A 166 24.47 7.15 7.26
C GLU A 166 23.51 6.83 6.09
N ASN A 167 23.18 5.55 5.90
CA ASN A 167 22.22 5.14 4.88
C ASN A 167 20.82 5.74 5.10
N LEU A 168 20.36 5.82 6.35
CA LEU A 168 19.09 6.46 6.69
C LEU A 168 19.14 7.97 6.43
N LEU A 169 20.25 8.63 6.77
CA LEU A 169 20.48 10.03 6.48
C LEU A 169 20.37 10.34 4.98
N LEU A 170 20.87 9.45 4.12
CA LEU A 170 20.94 9.66 2.68
C LEU A 170 19.72 9.12 1.89
N GLN A 171 18.71 8.59 2.56
CA GLN A 171 17.64 7.79 1.94
C GLN A 171 16.79 8.51 0.89
N ALA A 172 16.66 9.84 0.97
CA ALA A 172 15.84 10.63 0.05
C ALA A 172 16.30 12.09 0.00
N HIS A 173 15.78 12.84 -0.97
CA HIS A 173 15.90 14.29 -0.98
C HIS A 173 15.42 14.89 0.34
N PHE A 174 16.13 15.92 0.81
CA PHE A 174 15.82 16.61 2.04
C PHE A 174 16.16 18.10 1.91
N SER A 175 15.35 18.95 2.51
CA SER A 175 15.61 20.37 2.63
C SER A 175 15.23 20.82 4.04
N GLY A 176 16.18 21.30 4.80
CA GLY A 176 16.01 21.67 6.20
C GLY A 176 17.33 21.72 6.94
N SER A 177 17.29 21.89 8.25
CA SER A 177 18.45 21.84 9.14
C SER A 177 18.77 20.40 9.56
N PHE A 178 19.93 20.20 10.21
CA PHE A 178 20.27 18.91 10.79
C PHE A 178 19.32 18.54 11.95
N SER A 179 18.82 19.54 12.69
CA SER A 179 17.77 19.33 13.71
C SER A 179 16.46 18.80 13.10
N ASP A 180 16.05 19.32 11.94
CA ASP A 180 14.86 18.83 11.23
C ASP A 180 15.08 17.39 10.72
N LEU A 181 16.29 17.08 10.27
CA LEU A 181 16.66 15.75 9.82
C LEU A 181 16.62 14.73 10.97
N LEU A 182 17.15 15.09 12.16
CA LEU A 182 17.10 14.26 13.36
C LEU A 182 15.64 13.96 13.76
N ARG A 183 14.74 14.94 13.72
CA ARG A 183 13.31 14.73 13.97
C ARG A 183 12.65 13.87 12.91
N GLN A 184 12.82 14.20 11.64
CA GLN A 184 12.07 13.57 10.55
C GLN A 184 12.52 12.14 10.22
N ARG A 185 13.81 11.84 10.34
CA ARG A 185 14.37 10.54 9.97
C ARG A 185 14.63 9.61 11.15
N TYR A 186 15.02 10.19 12.29
CA TYR A 186 15.34 9.40 13.49
C TYR A 186 14.31 9.56 14.63
N GLY A 187 13.34 10.47 14.49
CA GLY A 187 12.31 10.68 15.52
C GLY A 187 12.85 11.25 16.82
N ILE A 188 13.96 11.99 16.76
CA ILE A 188 14.61 12.56 17.95
C ILE A 188 14.04 13.96 18.19
N GLU A 189 13.24 14.10 19.25
CA GLU A 189 12.64 15.38 19.64
C GLU A 189 13.54 16.16 20.62
N GLU A 190 14.26 15.45 21.51
CA GLU A 190 15.17 16.05 22.49
C GLU A 190 16.52 16.38 21.84
N LEU A 191 16.67 17.59 21.37
CA LEU A 191 17.86 18.04 20.62
C LEU A 191 18.92 18.73 21.47
N GLU A 192 18.68 18.99 22.74
CA GLU A 192 19.61 19.72 23.61
C GLU A 192 21.00 19.05 23.69
N PRO A 193 21.14 17.74 23.86
CA PRO A 193 22.45 17.07 23.84
C PRO A 193 23.21 17.28 22.52
N PHE A 194 22.49 17.26 21.40
CA PHE A 194 23.05 17.48 20.07
C PHE A 194 23.47 18.95 19.87
N ALA A 195 22.69 19.90 20.39
CA ALA A 195 23.01 21.32 20.35
C ALA A 195 24.27 21.64 21.17
N GLN A 196 24.43 21.00 22.35
CA GLN A 196 25.62 21.14 23.16
C GLN A 196 26.87 20.57 22.48
N ARG A 197 26.75 19.45 21.77
CA ARG A 197 27.85 18.79 21.05
C ARG A 197 28.27 19.53 19.80
N LEU A 198 27.30 19.91 18.95
CA LEU A 198 27.54 20.45 17.60
C LEU A 198 27.55 21.98 17.55
N GLY A 199 26.99 22.63 18.57
CA GLY A 199 26.66 24.06 18.56
C GLY A 199 25.33 24.35 17.86
N ALA A 200 24.50 25.21 18.46
CA ALA A 200 23.17 25.52 17.95
C ALA A 200 23.18 26.09 16.52
N ALA A 201 24.21 26.85 16.15
CA ALA A 201 24.37 27.43 14.80
C ALA A 201 24.59 26.34 13.75
N ALA A 202 25.41 25.33 14.01
CA ALA A 202 25.66 24.21 13.08
C ALA A 202 24.44 23.30 12.98
N LEU A 203 23.79 22.99 14.12
CA LEU A 203 22.61 22.15 14.19
C LEU A 203 21.42 22.71 13.37
N ASN A 204 21.21 24.03 13.44
CA ASN A 204 20.07 24.70 12.82
C ASN A 204 20.38 25.35 11.44
N LYS A 205 21.61 25.21 10.93
CA LYS A 205 21.96 25.73 9.59
C LYS A 205 21.21 24.95 8.51
N PRO A 206 20.40 25.63 7.67
CA PRO A 206 19.69 24.97 6.57
C PRO A 206 20.67 24.35 5.56
N GLY A 207 20.20 23.30 4.90
CA GLY A 207 20.91 22.61 3.81
C GLY A 207 20.00 21.71 3.02
N LYS A 208 20.56 21.08 1.99
CA LYS A 208 19.84 20.19 1.08
C LYS A 208 20.61 18.91 0.85
N LEU A 209 19.90 17.79 0.69
CA LEU A 209 20.46 16.55 0.18
C LEU A 209 19.98 16.34 -1.26
N PRO A 210 20.87 16.02 -2.21
CA PRO A 210 22.25 15.52 -1.98
C PRO A 210 23.36 16.58 -1.89
N GLU A 211 23.10 17.87 -2.10
CA GLU A 211 24.13 18.92 -2.27
C GLU A 211 25.04 19.08 -1.03
N ASP A 212 24.47 19.04 0.18
CA ASP A 212 25.16 19.19 1.46
C ASP A 212 25.51 17.84 2.12
N THR A 213 25.60 16.75 1.37
CA THR A 213 25.84 15.40 1.89
C THR A 213 27.00 15.33 2.86
N ASN A 214 28.18 15.81 2.48
CA ASN A 214 29.37 15.75 3.32
C ASN A 214 29.18 16.45 4.65
N ARG A 215 28.58 17.63 4.65
CA ARG A 215 28.28 18.39 5.86
C ARG A 215 27.35 17.63 6.81
N PHE A 216 26.28 17.06 6.30
CA PHE A 216 25.34 16.29 7.13
C PHE A 216 25.95 15.00 7.67
N LEU A 217 26.78 14.33 6.87
CA LEU A 217 27.53 13.14 7.33
C LEU A 217 28.54 13.50 8.41
N ASP A 218 29.27 14.62 8.27
CA ASP A 218 30.23 15.05 9.29
C ASP A 218 29.53 15.41 10.61
N LEU A 219 28.37 16.09 10.56
CA LEU A 219 27.57 16.35 11.76
C LEU A 219 27.09 15.03 12.41
N LEU A 220 26.62 14.06 11.61
CA LEU A 220 26.21 12.76 12.12
C LEU A 220 27.36 12.04 12.81
N LYS A 221 28.55 12.00 12.20
CA LYS A 221 29.75 11.37 12.79
C LYS A 221 30.14 12.00 14.11
N GLN A 222 30.07 13.33 14.23
CA GLN A 222 30.42 14.05 15.46
C GLN A 222 29.45 13.79 16.62
N CYS A 223 28.22 13.33 16.35
CA CYS A 223 27.22 13.07 17.40
C CYS A 223 26.68 11.64 17.37
N PHE A 224 27.33 10.71 16.66
CA PHE A 224 26.87 9.34 16.56
C PHE A 224 26.84 8.62 17.91
N ASP A 225 27.76 8.94 18.81
CA ASP A 225 27.80 8.44 20.19
C ASP A 225 26.56 8.86 21.04
N LEU A 226 25.90 9.95 20.68
CA LEU A 226 24.60 10.34 21.26
C LEU A 226 23.43 9.60 20.61
N LEU A 227 23.50 9.34 19.31
CA LEU A 227 22.47 8.62 18.56
C LEU A 227 22.45 7.12 18.86
N GLN A 228 23.62 6.49 18.95
CA GLN A 228 23.78 5.04 19.07
C GLN A 228 23.03 4.42 20.25
N PRO A 229 23.09 4.98 21.49
CA PRO A 229 22.33 4.43 22.62
C PRO A 229 20.82 4.46 22.38
N LEU A 230 20.30 5.55 21.81
CA LEU A 230 18.88 5.71 21.45
C LEU A 230 18.45 4.66 20.41
N ALA A 231 19.25 4.51 19.36
CA ALA A 231 19.02 3.53 18.31
C ALA A 231 19.09 2.09 18.81
N SER A 232 20.07 1.78 19.69
CA SER A 232 20.22 0.45 20.30
C SER A 232 19.03 0.09 21.17
N GLN A 233 18.55 1.03 21.98
CA GLN A 233 17.36 0.85 22.80
C GLN A 233 16.10 0.67 21.93
N ALA A 234 15.93 1.49 20.91
CA ALA A 234 14.84 1.35 19.95
C ALA A 234 14.88 -0.01 19.24
N SER A 235 16.05 -0.46 18.81
CA SER A 235 16.27 -1.78 18.19
C SER A 235 15.84 -2.92 19.11
N GLN A 236 16.25 -2.88 20.38
CA GLN A 236 15.91 -3.91 21.37
C GLN A 236 14.38 -3.97 21.59
N ARG A 237 13.74 -2.82 21.78
CA ARG A 237 12.28 -2.73 21.99
C ARG A 237 11.52 -3.23 20.76
N TYR A 238 11.97 -2.83 19.58
CA TYR A 238 11.37 -3.25 18.32
C TYR A 238 11.48 -4.77 18.13
N ARG A 239 12.65 -5.33 18.42
CA ARG A 239 12.88 -6.79 18.37
C ARG A 239 11.96 -7.53 19.33
N THR A 240 11.83 -7.06 20.57
CA THR A 240 10.93 -7.66 21.57
C THR A 240 9.46 -7.63 21.11
N TYR A 241 9.01 -6.52 20.55
CA TYR A 241 7.68 -6.40 19.97
C TYR A 241 7.50 -7.37 18.80
N ALA A 242 8.43 -7.34 17.84
CA ALA A 242 8.36 -8.17 16.65
C ALA A 242 8.36 -9.67 16.99
N GLN A 243 9.19 -10.12 17.93
CA GLN A 243 9.24 -11.52 18.36
C GLN A 243 7.88 -12.01 18.88
N LYS A 244 7.16 -11.19 19.66
CA LYS A 244 5.82 -11.51 20.15
C LYS A 244 4.81 -11.71 19.02
N ILE A 245 4.95 -10.94 17.91
CA ILE A 245 4.03 -10.99 16.79
C ILE A 245 4.42 -12.08 15.80
N THR A 246 5.71 -12.23 15.48
CA THR A 246 6.20 -13.21 14.50
C THR A 246 6.12 -14.64 15.00
N ASP A 247 6.27 -14.85 16.31
CA ASP A 247 6.22 -16.16 16.97
C ASP A 247 7.14 -17.19 16.28
N GLN A 248 8.35 -16.76 15.93
CA GLN A 248 9.36 -17.54 15.18
C GLN A 248 8.90 -18.06 13.81
N GLN A 249 7.77 -17.63 13.31
CA GLN A 249 7.25 -18.00 12.01
C GLN A 249 7.99 -17.28 10.88
N ARG A 250 8.00 -17.89 9.69
CA ARG A 250 8.46 -17.23 8.47
C ARG A 250 7.42 -16.20 8.04
N CYS A 251 7.74 -14.92 8.17
CA CYS A 251 6.82 -13.83 7.96
C CYS A 251 7.13 -13.05 6.68
N ALA A 252 6.11 -12.38 6.12
CA ALA A 252 6.28 -11.36 5.09
C ALA A 252 5.52 -10.09 5.46
N LEU A 253 6.10 -8.93 5.20
CA LEU A 253 5.45 -7.64 5.34
C LEU A 253 4.40 -7.46 4.24
N VAL A 254 3.28 -6.83 4.55
CA VAL A 254 2.25 -6.44 3.56
C VAL A 254 2.03 -4.95 3.67
N ASP A 255 2.21 -4.23 2.56
CA ASP A 255 2.10 -2.78 2.51
C ASP A 255 1.61 -2.33 1.11
N ILE A 256 1.17 -1.10 0.96
CA ILE A 256 0.79 -0.58 -0.36
C ILE A 256 1.98 -0.11 -1.19
N GLY A 257 3.09 0.24 -0.57
CA GLY A 257 4.28 0.56 -1.37
C GLY A 257 5.29 1.47 -0.67
N TYR A 258 6.25 2.01 -1.38
CA TYR A 258 6.59 1.73 -2.80
C TYR A 258 8.05 1.32 -2.91
N GLY A 259 8.92 1.87 -2.06
CA GLY A 259 10.38 1.67 -2.09
C GLY A 259 10.90 0.65 -1.08
N ALA A 260 10.02 -0.09 -0.39
CA ALA A 260 10.36 -1.08 0.65
C ALA A 260 11.27 -0.54 1.78
N SER A 261 11.19 0.75 2.09
CA SER A 261 12.09 1.40 3.05
C SER A 261 11.91 0.88 4.49
N ILE A 262 10.67 0.62 4.91
CA ILE A 262 10.36 0.02 6.21
C ILE A 262 10.94 -1.39 6.27
N GLN A 263 10.71 -2.22 5.25
CA GLN A 263 11.28 -3.56 5.15
C GLN A 263 12.80 -3.54 5.25
N LYS A 264 13.47 -2.64 4.51
CA LYS A 264 14.92 -2.47 4.55
C LYS A 264 15.43 -2.17 5.96
N SER A 265 14.75 -1.28 6.69
CA SER A 265 15.12 -0.95 8.06
C SER A 265 14.86 -2.12 9.02
N LEU A 266 13.71 -2.78 8.91
CA LEU A 266 13.36 -3.94 9.74
C LEU A 266 14.35 -5.10 9.56
N ALA A 267 14.84 -5.34 8.36
CA ALA A 267 15.84 -6.37 8.08
C ALA A 267 17.15 -6.19 8.89
N GLN A 268 17.41 -5.00 9.41
CA GLN A 268 18.59 -4.72 10.23
C GLN A 268 18.39 -5.01 11.72
N CYS A 269 17.13 -5.13 12.17
CA CYS A 269 16.82 -5.23 13.60
C CYS A 269 15.78 -6.31 13.96
N VAL A 270 15.11 -6.91 13.00
CA VAL A 270 14.05 -7.91 13.23
C VAL A 270 14.35 -9.16 12.41
N ASP A 271 14.39 -10.31 13.08
CA ASP A 271 14.55 -11.61 12.45
C ASP A 271 13.20 -12.20 11.98
N GLY A 272 13.24 -13.15 11.03
CA GLY A 272 12.06 -13.89 10.57
C GLY A 272 11.26 -13.22 9.45
N ILE A 273 11.57 -11.97 9.06
CA ILE A 273 10.95 -11.31 7.90
C ILE A 273 11.67 -11.74 6.63
N ALA A 274 11.03 -12.59 5.84
CA ALA A 274 11.58 -13.14 4.60
C ALA A 274 11.52 -12.15 3.43
N GLY A 275 10.57 -11.23 3.45
CA GLY A 275 10.36 -10.27 2.38
C GLY A 275 9.09 -9.45 2.57
N GLY A 276 8.59 -8.87 1.47
CA GLY A 276 7.38 -8.07 1.49
C GLY A 276 6.54 -8.18 0.21
N TYR A 277 5.24 -8.03 0.37
CA TYR A 277 4.23 -7.95 -0.68
C TYR A 277 3.60 -6.57 -0.70
N TYR A 278 3.53 -5.98 -1.87
CA TYR A 278 3.14 -4.58 -2.08
C TYR A 278 2.08 -4.46 -3.17
N PHE A 279 1.30 -3.38 -3.15
CA PHE A 279 0.50 -3.05 -4.33
C PHE A 279 1.43 -2.77 -5.51
N VAL A 280 2.38 -1.86 -5.30
CA VAL A 280 3.35 -1.48 -6.32
C VAL A 280 4.73 -1.34 -5.67
N THR A 281 5.77 -1.83 -6.32
CA THR A 281 7.16 -1.52 -5.94
C THR A 281 7.84 -0.68 -7.00
N THR A 282 8.66 0.28 -6.56
CA THR A 282 9.56 1.03 -7.44
C THR A 282 10.93 0.38 -7.53
N ASP A 283 11.78 0.85 -8.43
CA ASP A 283 13.18 0.46 -8.58
C ASP A 283 13.98 0.54 -7.27
N LYS A 284 13.59 1.42 -6.33
CA LYS A 284 14.19 1.52 -4.99
C LYS A 284 14.04 0.24 -4.17
N ALA A 285 12.97 -0.54 -4.39
CA ALA A 285 12.75 -1.80 -3.69
C ALA A 285 13.75 -2.89 -4.10
N LEU A 286 14.34 -2.81 -5.29
CA LEU A 286 15.34 -3.78 -5.78
C LEU A 286 16.59 -3.85 -4.89
N VAL A 287 16.83 -2.84 -4.06
CA VAL A 287 17.93 -2.86 -3.06
C VAL A 287 17.71 -3.94 -2.01
N VAL A 288 16.47 -4.18 -1.62
CA VAL A 288 16.10 -5.21 -0.63
C VAL A 288 16.28 -6.60 -1.23
N GLU A 289 15.98 -6.76 -2.51
CA GLU A 289 16.15 -8.03 -3.24
C GLU A 289 17.64 -8.41 -3.36
N LYS A 290 18.49 -7.43 -3.65
CA LYS A 290 19.95 -7.61 -3.67
C LYS A 290 20.51 -8.02 -2.30
N ALA A 291 19.81 -7.69 -1.21
CA ALA A 291 20.15 -8.11 0.14
C ALA A 291 19.56 -9.50 0.53
N GLY A 292 18.94 -10.21 -0.40
CA GLY A 292 18.45 -11.58 -0.21
C GLY A 292 17.01 -11.67 0.33
N GLN A 293 16.28 -10.57 0.41
CA GLN A 293 14.85 -10.56 0.71
C GLN A 293 14.05 -10.28 -0.55
N PHE A 294 12.84 -10.82 -0.67
CA PHE A 294 11.96 -10.44 -1.77
C PHE A 294 11.16 -9.16 -1.46
N ALA A 295 10.79 -8.39 -2.50
CA ALA A 295 9.89 -7.25 -2.41
C ALA A 295 9.00 -7.24 -3.67
N GLN A 296 7.89 -7.97 -3.65
CA GLN A 296 7.06 -8.21 -4.82
C GLN A 296 5.87 -7.24 -4.88
N GLY A 297 5.65 -6.63 -6.04
CA GLY A 297 4.51 -5.76 -6.32
C GLY A 297 3.44 -6.48 -7.15
N CYS A 298 2.17 -6.40 -6.71
CA CYS A 298 1.02 -7.02 -7.37
C CYS A 298 0.69 -6.35 -8.70
N PHE A 299 0.50 -5.03 -8.67
CA PHE A 299 0.07 -4.23 -9.83
C PHE A 299 1.24 -3.62 -10.61
N GLY A 300 2.44 -3.69 -10.06
CA GLY A 300 3.67 -3.24 -10.70
C GLY A 300 4.89 -3.54 -9.83
N HIS A 301 5.93 -4.07 -10.45
CA HIS A 301 7.14 -4.49 -9.77
C HIS A 301 8.37 -3.79 -10.33
N GLY A 302 9.14 -3.13 -9.46
CA GLY A 302 10.35 -2.42 -9.83
C GLY A 302 10.13 -1.27 -10.82
N ILE A 303 8.96 -0.62 -10.79
CA ILE A 303 8.60 0.41 -11.75
C ILE A 303 9.48 1.66 -11.62
N ASN A 304 9.67 2.36 -12.74
CA ASN A 304 10.24 3.69 -12.71
C ASN A 304 9.18 4.70 -12.23
N PRO A 305 9.40 5.40 -11.10
CA PRO A 305 8.41 6.32 -10.55
C PRO A 305 8.08 7.53 -11.44
N PHE A 306 8.95 7.86 -12.40
CA PHE A 306 8.76 9.01 -13.30
C PHE A 306 8.06 8.65 -14.62
N HIS A 307 7.88 7.37 -14.92
CA HIS A 307 7.37 6.88 -16.20
C HIS A 307 6.37 5.71 -16.01
N SER A 308 5.54 5.77 -14.96
CA SER A 308 4.59 4.70 -14.68
C SER A 308 3.17 5.11 -15.09
N ASP A 309 2.53 4.25 -15.88
CA ASP A 309 1.13 4.37 -16.27
C ASP A 309 0.17 3.60 -15.33
N ILE A 310 0.70 3.07 -14.21
CA ILE A 310 -0.09 2.30 -13.24
C ILE A 310 -0.99 3.24 -12.42
N PRO A 311 -2.34 3.17 -12.54
CA PRO A 311 -3.24 4.09 -11.86
C PRO A 311 -3.08 4.07 -10.32
N LEU A 312 -2.86 2.89 -9.72
CA LEU A 312 -2.64 2.79 -8.28
C LEU A 312 -1.40 3.55 -7.80
N TYR A 313 -0.40 3.70 -8.66
CA TYR A 313 0.78 4.50 -8.35
C TYR A 313 0.57 5.98 -8.64
N GLN A 314 -0.08 6.32 -9.75
CA GLN A 314 -0.40 7.72 -10.09
C GLN A 314 -1.31 8.38 -9.03
N TYR A 315 -2.26 7.62 -8.49
CA TYR A 315 -3.19 8.07 -7.44
C TYR A 315 -2.80 7.56 -6.05
N ALA A 316 -1.52 7.35 -5.79
CA ALA A 316 -0.99 6.80 -4.55
C ALA A 316 -1.55 7.48 -3.30
N LEU A 317 -1.57 8.83 -3.27
CA LEU A 317 -2.09 9.60 -2.14
C LEU A 317 -3.57 9.33 -1.85
N LEU A 318 -4.37 9.06 -2.88
CA LEU A 318 -5.79 8.69 -2.71
C LEU A 318 -5.91 7.33 -2.02
N PHE A 319 -5.15 6.34 -2.48
CA PHE A 319 -5.15 5.01 -1.86
C PHE A 319 -4.61 5.06 -0.43
N GLU A 320 -3.52 5.79 -0.18
CA GLU A 320 -3.00 6.02 1.17
C GLU A 320 -4.06 6.66 2.08
N ALA A 321 -4.74 7.69 1.62
CA ALA A 321 -5.77 8.38 2.40
C ALA A 321 -6.97 7.49 2.75
N VAL A 322 -7.41 6.63 1.82
CA VAL A 322 -8.56 5.73 2.02
C VAL A 322 -8.19 4.53 2.90
N LEU A 323 -6.98 3.98 2.74
CA LEU A 323 -6.56 2.77 3.45
C LEU A 323 -5.99 3.06 4.83
N THR A 324 -5.67 4.31 5.13
CA THR A 324 -4.99 4.70 6.38
C THR A 324 -5.85 4.43 7.62
N ALA A 325 -5.20 3.97 8.68
CA ALA A 325 -5.84 3.72 9.97
C ALA A 325 -6.27 5.01 10.67
N PRO A 326 -7.29 4.98 11.55
CA PRO A 326 -7.74 6.14 12.33
C PRO A 326 -6.82 6.47 13.53
N HIS A 327 -5.54 6.16 13.44
CA HIS A 327 -4.53 6.47 14.45
C HIS A 327 -3.28 7.09 13.83
N GLY A 328 -2.47 7.74 14.65
CA GLY A 328 -1.22 8.38 14.23
C GLY A 328 -0.11 7.40 13.85
N GLN A 329 0.97 7.97 13.34
CA GLN A 329 2.20 7.24 13.04
C GLN A 329 2.86 6.73 14.33
N LEU A 330 3.42 5.52 14.29
CA LEU A 330 4.28 5.01 15.35
C LEU A 330 5.56 5.85 15.44
N LEU A 331 5.84 6.40 16.61
CA LEU A 331 7.10 7.13 16.87
C LEU A 331 8.15 6.22 17.53
N GLY A 332 7.72 5.26 18.34
CA GLY A 332 8.60 4.32 19.03
C GLY A 332 7.82 3.42 19.99
N PHE A 333 8.52 2.58 20.71
CA PHE A 333 7.96 1.73 21.77
C PHE A 333 8.49 2.19 23.13
N ASP A 334 7.59 2.34 24.09
CA ASP A 334 7.93 2.64 25.46
C ASP A 334 8.37 1.39 26.24
N THR A 335 9.03 1.59 27.38
CA THR A 335 9.27 0.52 28.37
C THR A 335 7.99 0.27 29.14
N GLN A 336 7.32 -0.84 28.91
CA GLN A 336 6.44 -1.47 29.87
C GLN A 336 7.07 -2.74 30.41
#